data_09907ad2cf0d1a665e2cbb41d225fd08
#
_entry.id   09907ad2cf0d1a665e2cbb41d225fd08
#
_cell.length_a   1.000
_cell.length_b   1.000
_cell.length_c   1.000
_cell.angle_alpha   90.00
_cell.angle_beta   90.00
_cell.angle_gamma   90.00
#
_symmetry.space_group_name_H-M   'P 1'
#
loop_
_entity.id
_entity.type
_entity.pdbx_description
1 polymer ?
#
loop_
_entity_poly.entity_id
_entity_poly.type
_entity_poly.pdbx_seq_one_letter_code
_entity_poly.pdbx_strand_id
1 'polypeptide(L)'
;MQLNTSSKLILIGSLYLSQGIPNGFFRHTVPVVFRDSGLSLEQIALYYPALYAPWFLKFIWSIFVERFHSEKQGKYRSWIIPLQILTAGVMVGLANWKFGSSISVFVLGVALINILSSIQDVSTDGQAVQILGFGERGMGNAVQVGAFWVGYVVGGGLILMMMNTLGWHFLLVTMSVITLLSSLPILFVKTPKSQSASKRQSTKTFTGLLDFLGQPRILLILGLVASFRMLEGFIRSLLPTMFKDWGMGMEGIGVTLGVVAPVAALGGAMIAGLWMNRLGRIKSLLFFGSLQVLSAGGYLFLSYGAFTQITAVLPVVIIDHMISGMTTVALFSVMMDWSRKRHGGTDYTCMDCIGVFAMMAGASASYLLAHYGGYSLSFFAAIPLVLLSLLLVARLYASIQKVEPWKNLNSKESLSETPA
;
A
#
# COMPACT_ATOMS: atom_id res chain seq x y z
N MET A 1 31.06 14.11 -4.93
CA MET A 1 30.95 13.11 -6.01
C MET A 1 29.47 12.90 -6.25
N GLN A 2 28.96 13.24 -7.40
CA GLN A 2 27.55 12.95 -7.76
C GLN A 2 27.43 11.44 -7.93
N LEU A 3 26.36 10.87 -7.35
CA LEU A 3 26.04 9.44 -7.54
C LEU A 3 25.79 9.16 -9.02
N ASN A 4 26.38 8.10 -9.53
CA ASN A 4 25.99 7.59 -10.85
C ASN A 4 24.59 6.98 -10.77
N THR A 5 23.91 6.84 -11.91
CA THR A 5 22.53 6.35 -11.99
C THR A 5 22.39 4.96 -11.35
N SER A 6 23.34 4.06 -11.58
CA SER A 6 23.32 2.71 -10.98
C SER A 6 23.33 2.74 -9.44
N SER A 7 24.16 3.58 -8.83
CA SER A 7 24.20 3.72 -7.37
C SER A 7 22.92 4.30 -6.79
N LYS A 8 22.27 5.22 -7.51
CA LYS A 8 20.95 5.75 -7.13
C LYS A 8 19.88 4.65 -7.17
N LEU A 9 19.86 3.84 -8.23
CA LEU A 9 18.91 2.74 -8.40
C LEU A 9 19.11 1.65 -7.34
N ILE A 10 20.35 1.28 -7.03
CA ILE A 10 20.66 0.33 -5.95
C ILE A 10 20.17 0.86 -4.60
N LEU A 11 20.41 2.14 -4.31
CA LEU A 11 19.94 2.77 -3.08
C LEU A 11 18.41 2.73 -2.99
N ILE A 12 17.71 3.15 -4.05
CA ILE A 12 16.25 3.14 -4.09
C ILE A 12 15.73 1.72 -3.92
N GLY A 13 16.25 0.76 -4.70
CA GLY A 13 15.84 -0.64 -4.63
C GLY A 13 16.02 -1.21 -3.23
N SER A 14 17.16 -0.97 -2.58
CA SER A 14 17.41 -1.46 -1.23
C SER A 14 16.47 -0.86 -0.17
N LEU A 15 16.15 0.43 -0.27
CA LEU A 15 15.25 1.09 0.66
C LEU A 15 13.80 0.60 0.49
N TYR A 16 13.32 0.43 -0.74
CA TYR A 16 11.97 -0.07 -0.99
C TYR A 16 11.83 -1.58 -0.73
N LEU A 17 12.89 -2.36 -0.88
CA LEU A 17 12.93 -3.74 -0.40
C LEU A 17 12.64 -3.79 1.10
N SER A 18 13.31 -2.95 1.89
CA SER A 18 13.09 -2.88 3.34
C SER A 18 11.67 -2.42 3.73
N GLN A 19 11.00 -1.65 2.88
CA GLN A 19 9.60 -1.23 3.08
C GLN A 19 8.60 -2.34 2.75
N GLY A 20 8.90 -3.14 1.73
CA GLY A 20 8.07 -4.27 1.33
C GLY A 20 7.95 -5.33 2.41
N ILE A 21 9.05 -5.61 3.15
CA ILE A 21 9.11 -6.67 4.16
C ILE A 21 8.05 -6.47 5.27
N PRO A 22 8.02 -5.36 6.03
CA PRO A 22 7.00 -5.17 7.06
C PRO A 22 5.59 -5.07 6.49
N ASN A 23 5.43 -4.56 5.28
CA ASN A 23 4.12 -4.49 4.63
C ASN A 23 3.56 -5.87 4.27
N GLY A 24 4.39 -6.75 3.69
CA GLY A 24 4.01 -8.15 3.42
C GLY A 24 3.71 -8.93 4.69
N PHE A 25 4.56 -8.77 5.72
CA PHE A 25 4.34 -9.36 7.04
C PHE A 25 2.99 -8.92 7.63
N PHE A 26 2.70 -7.64 7.62
CA PHE A 26 1.45 -7.12 8.16
C PHE A 26 0.23 -7.63 7.40
N ARG A 27 0.26 -7.64 6.07
CA ARG A 27 -0.91 -7.97 5.27
C ARG A 27 -1.23 -9.46 5.20
N HIS A 28 -0.23 -10.33 5.27
CA HIS A 28 -0.41 -11.77 5.09
C HIS A 28 -0.14 -12.56 6.35
N THR A 29 0.98 -12.28 7.03
CA THR A 29 1.38 -13.08 8.20
C THR A 29 0.56 -12.72 9.44
N VAL A 30 0.36 -11.45 9.74
CA VAL A 30 -0.35 -11.01 10.96
C VAL A 30 -1.78 -11.53 11.04
N PRO A 31 -2.63 -11.48 9.98
CA PRO A 31 -3.99 -12.04 10.05
C PRO A 31 -4.01 -13.55 10.31
N VAL A 32 -3.06 -14.29 9.73
CA VAL A 32 -2.94 -15.75 9.97
C VAL A 32 -2.55 -16.00 11.42
N VAL A 33 -1.56 -15.28 11.95
CA VAL A 33 -1.14 -15.37 13.36
C VAL A 33 -2.29 -15.04 14.31
N PHE A 34 -3.09 -14.01 14.02
CA PHE A 34 -4.27 -13.68 14.81
C PHE A 34 -5.26 -14.84 14.88
N ARG A 35 -5.59 -15.47 13.74
CA ARG A 35 -6.51 -16.62 13.71
C ARG A 35 -5.91 -17.83 14.40
N ASP A 36 -4.64 -18.11 14.20
CA ASP A 36 -3.93 -19.22 14.86
C ASP A 36 -3.82 -19.02 16.37
N SER A 37 -3.80 -17.77 16.84
CA SER A 37 -3.84 -17.39 18.26
C SER A 37 -5.26 -17.40 18.85
N GLY A 38 -6.30 -17.79 18.09
CA GLY A 38 -7.67 -17.93 18.56
C GLY A 38 -8.50 -16.63 18.54
N LEU A 39 -8.03 -15.54 17.92
CA LEU A 39 -8.83 -14.31 17.83
C LEU A 39 -10.07 -14.52 16.96
N SER A 40 -11.21 -13.99 17.43
CA SER A 40 -12.43 -13.95 16.63
C SER A 40 -12.29 -12.94 15.47
N LEU A 41 -13.11 -13.12 14.42
CA LEU A 41 -13.16 -12.17 13.30
C LEU A 41 -13.54 -10.75 13.76
N GLU A 42 -14.38 -10.64 14.80
CA GLU A 42 -14.75 -9.38 15.42
C GLU A 42 -13.54 -8.68 16.05
N GLN A 43 -12.71 -9.41 16.80
CA GLN A 43 -11.47 -8.87 17.38
C GLN A 43 -10.50 -8.42 16.29
N ILE A 44 -10.37 -9.18 15.21
CA ILE A 44 -9.53 -8.78 14.06
C ILE A 44 -10.09 -7.52 13.41
N ALA A 45 -11.43 -7.38 13.29
CA ALA A 45 -12.07 -6.18 12.77
C ALA A 45 -11.73 -4.91 13.56
N LEU A 46 -11.48 -5.03 14.87
CA LEU A 46 -11.05 -3.92 15.72
C LEU A 46 -9.55 -3.63 15.61
N TYR A 47 -8.72 -4.67 15.62
CA TYR A 47 -7.26 -4.49 15.59
C TYR A 47 -6.73 -4.04 14.23
N TYR A 48 -7.31 -4.54 13.14
CA TYR A 48 -6.80 -4.31 11.79
C TYR A 48 -6.75 -2.80 11.42
N PRO A 49 -7.80 -2.00 11.63
CA PRO A 49 -7.75 -0.55 11.39
C PRO A 49 -6.73 0.16 12.27
N ALA A 50 -6.67 -0.19 13.56
CA ALA A 50 -5.73 0.43 14.50
C ALA A 50 -4.27 0.22 14.04
N LEU A 51 -3.96 -0.98 13.56
CA LEU A 51 -2.64 -1.31 13.04
C LEU A 51 -2.33 -0.64 11.69
N TYR A 52 -3.36 -0.31 10.91
CA TYR A 52 -3.23 0.42 9.64
C TYR A 52 -3.18 1.94 9.80
N ALA A 53 -3.67 2.47 10.93
CA ALA A 53 -3.80 3.90 11.15
C ALA A 53 -2.51 4.71 10.88
N PRO A 54 -1.29 4.23 11.20
CA PRO A 54 -0.05 4.95 10.88
C PRO A 54 0.13 5.27 9.39
N TRP A 55 -0.36 4.40 8.50
CA TRP A 55 -0.29 4.59 7.05
C TRP A 55 -1.27 5.66 6.56
N PHE A 56 -2.43 5.75 7.17
CA PHE A 56 -3.36 6.86 6.94
C PHE A 56 -2.80 8.19 7.44
N LEU A 57 -2.07 8.17 8.56
CA LEU A 57 -1.50 9.36 9.19
C LEU A 57 -0.17 9.82 8.57
N LYS A 58 0.25 9.28 7.43
CA LYS A 58 1.50 9.64 6.74
C LYS A 58 1.68 11.15 6.55
N PHE A 59 0.61 11.88 6.29
CA PHE A 59 0.66 13.33 6.12
C PHE A 59 1.15 14.05 7.38
N ILE A 60 0.85 13.53 8.57
CA ILE A 60 1.36 14.06 9.85
C ILE A 60 2.87 13.80 9.94
N TRP A 61 3.27 12.55 9.67
CA TRP A 61 4.69 12.18 9.72
C TRP A 61 5.54 12.97 8.74
N SER A 62 5.00 13.36 7.59
CA SER A 62 5.73 14.17 6.62
C SER A 62 6.14 15.54 7.18
N ILE A 63 5.29 16.18 7.97
CA ILE A 63 5.57 17.44 8.65
C ILE A 63 6.72 17.26 9.66
N PHE A 64 6.69 16.15 10.44
CA PHE A 64 7.74 15.84 11.41
C PHE A 64 9.09 15.57 10.74
N VAL A 65 9.11 14.75 9.71
CA VAL A 65 10.31 14.41 8.94
C VAL A 65 10.94 15.66 8.31
N GLU A 66 10.11 16.55 7.81
CA GLU A 66 10.59 17.80 7.19
C GLU A 66 11.10 18.82 8.21
N ARG A 67 10.51 18.86 9.38
CA ARG A 67 10.86 19.84 10.43
C ARG A 67 12.05 19.40 11.28
N PHE A 68 12.11 18.13 11.65
CA PHE A 68 13.11 17.58 12.58
C PHE A 68 14.10 16.69 11.84
N HIS A 69 15.17 17.28 11.29
CA HIS A 69 16.20 16.52 10.59
C HIS A 69 17.60 17.05 10.91
N SER A 70 18.60 16.19 10.72
CA SER A 70 20.00 16.57 10.89
C SER A 70 20.61 17.04 9.58
N GLU A 71 21.00 18.31 9.48
CA GLU A 71 21.69 18.81 8.29
C GLU A 71 23.06 18.15 8.06
N LYS A 72 23.73 17.71 9.16
CA LYS A 72 25.04 17.05 9.09
C LYS A 72 24.96 15.68 8.45
N GLN A 73 23.90 14.93 8.74
CA GLN A 73 23.70 13.56 8.25
C GLN A 73 22.89 13.51 6.95
N GLY A 74 22.23 14.59 6.58
CA GLY A 74 21.30 14.67 5.46
C GLY A 74 19.85 14.47 5.91
N LYS A 75 18.93 15.23 5.31
CA LYS A 75 17.53 15.36 5.72
C LYS A 75 16.84 14.00 5.94
N TYR A 76 16.81 13.16 4.94
CA TYR A 76 16.10 11.89 5.00
C TYR A 76 16.92 10.75 5.62
N ARG A 77 18.23 10.76 5.41
CA ARG A 77 19.14 9.76 5.99
C ARG A 77 19.09 9.77 7.50
N SER A 78 18.95 10.94 8.13
CA SER A 78 18.85 11.07 9.60
C SER A 78 17.60 10.40 10.18
N TRP A 79 16.59 10.12 9.38
CA TRP A 79 15.40 9.37 9.74
C TRP A 79 15.49 7.90 9.36
N ILE A 80 15.91 7.59 8.12
CA ILE A 80 15.89 6.22 7.57
C ILE A 80 16.71 5.26 8.44
N ILE A 81 17.95 5.63 8.80
CA ILE A 81 18.85 4.74 9.53
C ILE A 81 18.31 4.39 10.93
N PRO A 82 17.95 5.37 11.80
CA PRO A 82 17.39 5.06 13.12
C PRO A 82 16.10 4.25 13.03
N LEU A 83 15.21 4.57 12.09
CA LEU A 83 13.94 3.87 11.92
C LEU A 83 14.14 2.41 11.51
N GLN A 84 15.09 2.12 10.61
CA GLN A 84 15.40 0.73 10.23
C GLN A 84 15.99 -0.05 11.40
N ILE A 85 16.89 0.55 12.19
CA ILE A 85 17.46 -0.09 13.38
C ILE A 85 16.35 -0.39 14.41
N LEU A 86 15.44 0.57 14.65
CA LEU A 86 14.33 0.37 15.57
C LEU A 86 13.36 -0.70 15.06
N THR A 87 12.99 -0.68 13.78
CA THR A 87 12.12 -1.69 13.16
C THR A 87 12.73 -3.09 13.28
N ALA A 88 14.03 -3.23 12.97
CA ALA A 88 14.74 -4.48 13.14
C ALA A 88 14.78 -4.94 14.60
N GLY A 89 15.00 -4.02 15.54
CA GLY A 89 14.95 -4.30 16.97
C GLY A 89 13.61 -4.80 17.45
N VAL A 90 12.51 -4.19 16.97
CA VAL A 90 11.15 -4.66 17.28
C VAL A 90 10.88 -6.03 16.69
N MET A 91 11.36 -6.31 15.47
CA MET A 91 11.25 -7.65 14.85
C MET A 91 12.00 -8.72 15.67
N VAL A 92 13.21 -8.42 16.16
CA VAL A 92 13.95 -9.32 17.07
C VAL A 92 13.22 -9.50 18.39
N GLY A 93 12.61 -8.44 18.92
CA GLY A 93 11.75 -8.53 20.11
C GLY A 93 10.56 -9.49 19.89
N LEU A 94 9.86 -9.33 18.76
CA LEU A 94 8.76 -10.22 18.37
C LEU A 94 9.21 -11.65 18.04
N ALA A 95 10.47 -11.87 17.64
CA ALA A 95 11.01 -13.19 17.41
C ALA A 95 10.98 -14.06 18.68
N ASN A 96 11.01 -13.44 19.85
CA ASN A 96 10.92 -14.14 21.15
C ASN A 96 9.47 -14.30 21.65
N TRP A 97 8.49 -13.75 20.95
CA TRP A 97 7.08 -13.95 21.27
C TRP A 97 6.68 -15.40 20.95
N LYS A 98 5.97 -16.05 21.88
CA LYS A 98 5.52 -17.44 21.73
C LYS A 98 4.03 -17.47 21.44
N PHE A 99 3.63 -18.34 20.52
CA PHE A 99 2.22 -18.64 20.27
C PHE A 99 1.55 -19.10 21.58
N GLY A 100 0.34 -18.56 21.86
CA GLY A 100 -0.37 -18.81 23.11
C GLY A 100 0.03 -17.90 24.28
N SER A 101 1.06 -17.02 24.14
CA SER A 101 1.34 -15.97 25.10
C SER A 101 0.43 -14.74 24.85
N SER A 102 0.61 -13.67 25.65
CA SER A 102 -0.19 -12.47 25.53
C SER A 102 -0.20 -11.90 24.11
N ILE A 103 -1.34 -11.91 23.46
CA ILE A 103 -1.55 -11.35 22.10
C ILE A 103 -1.32 -9.83 22.08
N SER A 104 -1.52 -9.14 23.22
CA SER A 104 -1.31 -7.69 23.32
C SER A 104 0.14 -7.30 23.05
N VAL A 105 1.11 -8.13 23.44
CA VAL A 105 2.54 -7.90 23.15
C VAL A 105 2.79 -7.98 21.65
N PHE A 106 2.19 -8.97 20.99
CA PHE A 106 2.28 -9.12 19.54
C PHE A 106 1.65 -7.92 18.81
N VAL A 107 0.43 -7.52 19.19
CA VAL A 107 -0.28 -6.36 18.63
C VAL A 107 0.54 -5.08 18.79
N LEU A 108 1.12 -4.84 19.96
CA LEU A 108 2.00 -3.70 20.22
C LEU A 108 3.24 -3.71 19.33
N GLY A 109 3.90 -4.85 19.19
CA GLY A 109 5.06 -4.99 18.33
C GLY A 109 4.72 -4.72 16.86
N VAL A 110 3.60 -5.25 16.36
CA VAL A 110 3.12 -5.00 15.00
C VAL A 110 2.74 -3.52 14.80
N ALA A 111 2.09 -2.90 15.78
CA ALA A 111 1.75 -1.47 15.75
C ALA A 111 3.03 -0.61 15.65
N LEU A 112 4.05 -0.91 16.46
CA LEU A 112 5.33 -0.22 16.41
C LEU A 112 6.02 -0.39 15.04
N ILE A 113 6.04 -1.59 14.48
CA ILE A 113 6.57 -1.82 13.13
C ILE A 113 5.84 -0.96 12.11
N ASN A 114 4.50 -0.89 12.15
CA ASN A 114 3.72 -0.08 11.22
C ASN A 114 3.98 1.42 11.37
N ILE A 115 4.08 1.93 12.61
CA ILE A 115 4.43 3.34 12.88
C ILE A 115 5.82 3.65 12.30
N LEU A 116 6.83 2.87 12.65
CA LEU A 116 8.20 3.08 12.20
C LEU A 116 8.30 2.99 10.68
N SER A 117 7.62 1.99 10.06
CA SER A 117 7.62 1.81 8.61
C SER A 117 6.91 2.95 7.89
N SER A 118 5.79 3.47 8.42
CA SER A 118 5.07 4.59 7.79
C SER A 118 5.88 5.90 7.82
N ILE A 119 6.64 6.17 8.89
CA ILE A 119 7.55 7.32 8.99
C ILE A 119 8.75 7.12 8.05
N GLN A 120 9.28 5.90 7.98
CA GLN A 120 10.38 5.57 7.09
C GLN A 120 9.98 5.71 5.63
N ASP A 121 8.77 5.33 5.25
CA ASP A 121 8.23 5.43 3.89
C ASP A 121 8.25 6.89 3.41
N VAL A 122 7.75 7.83 4.21
CA VAL A 122 7.85 9.28 3.93
C VAL A 122 9.29 9.72 3.69
N SER A 123 10.22 9.22 4.50
CA SER A 123 11.64 9.57 4.39
C SER A 123 12.28 8.95 3.14
N THR A 124 11.89 7.74 2.79
CA THR A 124 12.38 7.01 1.60
C THR A 124 11.88 7.67 0.32
N ASP A 125 10.59 8.04 0.27
CA ASP A 125 10.00 8.79 -0.84
C ASP A 125 10.69 10.13 -1.05
N GLY A 126 10.91 10.86 0.04
CA GLY A 126 11.64 12.13 0.00
C GLY A 126 13.09 11.98 -0.48
N GLN A 127 13.77 10.90 -0.05
CA GLN A 127 15.13 10.58 -0.52
C GLN A 127 15.14 10.27 -2.02
N ALA A 128 14.17 9.48 -2.50
CA ALA A 128 14.05 9.13 -3.92
C ALA A 128 13.83 10.39 -4.78
N VAL A 129 12.91 11.28 -4.38
CA VAL A 129 12.66 12.55 -5.08
C VAL A 129 13.91 13.43 -5.12
N GLN A 130 14.70 13.44 -4.03
CA GLN A 130 15.90 14.28 -3.92
C GLN A 130 17.04 13.82 -4.84
N ILE A 131 17.21 12.50 -5.02
CA ILE A 131 18.36 11.94 -5.74
C ILE A 131 18.09 11.68 -7.23
N LEU A 132 16.81 11.45 -7.62
CA LEU A 132 16.43 11.15 -9.00
C LEU A 132 16.25 12.43 -9.82
N GLY A 133 17.06 12.58 -10.86
CA GLY A 133 16.83 13.56 -11.91
C GLY A 133 15.59 13.24 -12.74
N PHE A 134 15.06 14.24 -13.46
CA PHE A 134 13.83 14.09 -14.26
C PHE A 134 13.88 12.89 -15.22
N GLY A 135 14.99 12.67 -15.92
CA GLY A 135 15.17 11.54 -16.84
C GLY A 135 15.36 10.18 -16.17
N GLU A 136 15.67 10.15 -14.86
CA GLU A 136 15.90 8.91 -14.11
C GLU A 136 14.64 8.41 -13.39
N ARG A 137 13.58 9.22 -13.29
CA ARG A 137 12.37 8.91 -12.50
C ARG A 137 11.62 7.69 -12.99
N GLY A 138 11.55 7.49 -14.31
CA GLY A 138 10.88 6.32 -14.88
C GLY A 138 11.51 5.00 -14.42
N MET A 139 12.84 4.88 -14.57
CA MET A 139 13.58 3.70 -14.11
C MET A 139 13.59 3.62 -12.59
N GLY A 140 13.73 4.74 -11.89
CA GLY A 140 13.68 4.81 -10.43
C GLY A 140 12.36 4.26 -9.88
N ASN A 141 11.22 4.65 -10.45
CA ASN A 141 9.90 4.13 -10.06
C ASN A 141 9.75 2.64 -10.36
N ALA A 142 10.28 2.16 -11.50
CA ALA A 142 10.25 0.73 -11.80
C ALA A 142 11.03 -0.10 -10.78
N VAL A 143 12.22 0.36 -10.39
CA VAL A 143 13.04 -0.28 -9.34
C VAL A 143 12.36 -0.19 -7.98
N GLN A 144 11.78 0.97 -7.63
CA GLN A 144 10.98 1.17 -6.42
C GLN A 144 9.88 0.12 -6.29
N VAL A 145 9.01 0.04 -7.29
CA VAL A 145 7.87 -0.89 -7.29
C VAL A 145 8.33 -2.34 -7.27
N GLY A 146 9.30 -2.70 -8.12
CA GLY A 146 9.84 -4.06 -8.17
C GLY A 146 10.46 -4.50 -6.86
N ALA A 147 11.30 -3.67 -6.26
CA ALA A 147 11.96 -3.98 -4.99
C ALA A 147 10.97 -4.05 -3.81
N PHE A 148 9.95 -3.18 -3.79
CA PHE A 148 8.86 -3.26 -2.81
C PHE A 148 8.14 -4.61 -2.89
N TRP A 149 7.75 -5.07 -4.09
CA TRP A 149 7.09 -6.35 -4.25
C TRP A 149 7.98 -7.54 -3.87
N VAL A 150 9.28 -7.48 -4.14
CA VAL A 150 10.23 -8.51 -3.66
C VAL A 150 10.24 -8.54 -2.12
N GLY A 151 10.36 -7.39 -1.46
CA GLY A 151 10.27 -7.31 0.00
C GLY A 151 8.93 -7.82 0.55
N TYR A 152 7.84 -7.51 -0.13
CA TYR A 152 6.49 -7.95 0.21
C TYR A 152 6.34 -9.48 0.17
N VAL A 153 6.91 -10.12 -0.85
CA VAL A 153 6.98 -11.59 -0.94
C VAL A 153 7.80 -12.18 0.21
N VAL A 154 8.94 -11.55 0.52
CA VAL A 154 9.79 -11.99 1.64
C VAL A 154 9.03 -11.93 2.97
N GLY A 155 8.41 -10.79 3.31
CA GLY A 155 7.74 -10.57 4.59
C GLY A 155 6.40 -11.30 4.74
N GLY A 156 5.69 -11.55 3.64
CA GLY A 156 4.40 -12.24 3.64
C GLY A 156 4.51 -13.70 3.23
N GLY A 157 4.91 -13.93 1.97
CA GLY A 157 4.89 -15.26 1.37
C GLY A 157 5.91 -16.21 1.96
N LEU A 158 7.19 -15.84 1.90
CA LEU A 158 8.28 -16.71 2.35
C LEU A 158 8.21 -17.01 3.85
N ILE A 159 7.80 -16.04 4.67
CA ILE A 159 7.60 -16.26 6.12
C ILE A 159 6.59 -17.37 6.36
N LEU A 160 5.41 -17.28 5.74
CA LEU A 160 4.35 -18.27 5.92
C LEU A 160 4.77 -19.65 5.36
N MET A 161 5.40 -19.68 4.19
CA MET A 161 5.87 -20.92 3.57
C MET A 161 6.88 -21.67 4.44
N MET A 162 7.79 -20.93 5.08
CA MET A 162 8.90 -21.52 5.84
C MET A 162 8.62 -21.61 7.34
N MET A 163 7.42 -21.20 7.79
CA MET A 163 7.06 -21.15 9.21
C MET A 163 7.23 -22.50 9.91
N ASN A 164 6.76 -23.58 9.27
CA ASN A 164 6.80 -24.93 9.83
C ASN A 164 8.20 -25.54 9.82
N THR A 165 9.09 -25.11 8.89
CA THR A 165 10.42 -25.70 8.72
C THR A 165 11.49 -24.97 9.51
N LEU A 166 11.48 -23.64 9.49
CA LEU A 166 12.49 -22.79 10.12
C LEU A 166 12.04 -22.19 11.46
N GLY A 167 10.74 -22.16 11.68
CA GLY A 167 10.16 -21.62 12.90
C GLY A 167 10.14 -20.09 12.98
N TRP A 168 9.25 -19.58 13.82
CA TRP A 168 8.97 -18.17 14.02
C TRP A 168 10.19 -17.34 14.34
N HIS A 169 10.99 -17.78 15.32
CA HIS A 169 12.16 -17.04 15.80
C HIS A 169 13.17 -16.78 14.69
N PHE A 170 13.56 -17.83 13.98
CA PHE A 170 14.55 -17.74 12.90
C PHE A 170 14.08 -16.81 11.77
N LEU A 171 12.82 -16.90 11.40
CA LEU A 171 12.24 -16.10 10.30
C LEU A 171 12.20 -14.60 10.64
N LEU A 172 11.78 -14.22 11.85
CA LEU A 172 11.75 -12.82 12.24
C LEU A 172 13.17 -12.23 12.40
N VAL A 173 14.11 -13.01 12.93
CA VAL A 173 15.52 -12.60 12.97
C VAL A 173 16.06 -12.41 11.55
N THR A 174 15.74 -13.31 10.63
CA THR A 174 16.15 -13.19 9.22
C THR A 174 15.56 -11.93 8.57
N MET A 175 14.26 -11.64 8.78
CA MET A 175 13.65 -10.39 8.33
C MET A 175 14.38 -9.17 8.87
N SER A 176 14.68 -9.17 10.16
CA SER A 176 15.43 -8.10 10.82
C SER A 176 16.80 -7.89 10.16
N VAL A 177 17.55 -8.96 9.91
CA VAL A 177 18.85 -8.91 9.24
C VAL A 177 18.72 -8.36 7.82
N ILE A 178 17.74 -8.84 7.02
CA ILE A 178 17.53 -8.34 5.66
C ILE A 178 17.18 -6.85 5.69
N THR A 179 16.33 -6.40 6.62
CA THR A 179 15.95 -4.99 6.79
C THR A 179 17.20 -4.14 7.10
N LEU A 180 18.09 -4.59 7.99
CA LEU A 180 19.34 -3.88 8.30
C LEU A 180 20.29 -3.86 7.12
N LEU A 181 20.49 -5.00 6.43
CA LEU A 181 21.36 -5.08 5.25
C LEU A 181 20.87 -4.17 4.12
N SER A 182 19.54 -4.03 3.97
CA SER A 182 18.94 -3.12 2.99
C SER A 182 19.27 -1.64 3.27
N SER A 183 19.69 -1.28 4.49
CA SER A 183 20.12 0.08 4.82
C SER A 183 21.58 0.36 4.48
N LEU A 184 22.39 -0.65 4.20
CA LEU A 184 23.83 -0.45 3.94
C LEU A 184 24.12 0.53 2.79
N PRO A 185 23.42 0.49 1.63
CA PRO A 185 23.72 1.41 0.55
C PRO A 185 23.61 2.89 0.96
N ILE A 186 22.67 3.25 1.86
CA ILE A 186 22.52 4.65 2.29
C ILE A 186 23.70 5.13 3.14
N LEU A 187 24.45 4.23 3.77
CA LEU A 187 25.63 4.59 4.56
C LEU A 187 26.77 5.08 3.67
N PHE A 188 26.89 4.56 2.47
CA PHE A 188 27.95 4.89 1.50
C PHE A 188 27.59 6.08 0.60
N VAL A 189 26.32 6.49 0.59
CA VAL A 189 25.85 7.60 -0.23
C VAL A 189 26.08 8.93 0.49
N LYS A 190 26.95 9.78 -0.06
CA LYS A 190 27.06 11.17 0.36
C LYS A 190 25.84 11.92 -0.18
N THR A 191 24.83 12.12 0.65
CA THR A 191 23.69 12.99 0.30
C THR A 191 24.21 14.42 0.08
N PRO A 192 23.75 15.09 -0.99
CA PRO A 192 24.07 16.50 -1.17
C PRO A 192 23.69 17.26 0.11
N LYS A 193 24.61 18.08 0.62
CA LYS A 193 24.25 19.02 1.69
C LYS A 193 23.05 19.78 1.19
N SER A 194 21.95 19.76 1.93
CA SER A 194 20.78 20.55 1.61
C SER A 194 21.25 21.98 1.36
N GLN A 195 21.21 22.41 0.11
CA GLN A 195 21.28 23.84 -0.13
C GLN A 195 20.11 24.40 0.64
N SER A 196 20.42 25.25 1.60
CA SER A 196 19.52 25.98 2.49
C SER A 196 18.26 26.46 1.74
N ALA A 197 17.35 25.53 1.50
CA ALA A 197 16.02 25.84 1.02
C ALA A 197 15.21 26.23 2.26
N SER A 198 15.50 27.49 2.64
CA SER A 198 14.64 28.41 3.34
C SER A 198 13.57 27.81 4.26
N LYS A 199 13.54 28.24 5.52
CA LYS A 199 12.38 28.21 6.45
C LYS A 199 11.03 28.54 5.78
N ARG A 200 11.03 29.10 4.57
CA ARG A 200 9.87 29.37 3.72
C ARG A 200 9.19 28.11 3.10
N GLN A 201 9.86 26.93 3.06
CA GLN A 201 9.28 25.75 2.41
C GLN A 201 8.34 24.96 3.35
N SER A 202 8.58 25.03 4.66
CA SER A 202 7.71 24.40 5.69
C SER A 202 6.30 25.02 5.73
N THR A 203 6.20 26.33 5.56
CA THR A 203 4.90 27.03 5.45
C THR A 203 4.18 26.71 4.13
N LYS A 204 4.93 26.44 3.05
CA LYS A 204 4.34 26.12 1.74
C LYS A 204 3.73 24.71 1.65
N THR A 205 4.21 23.74 2.43
CA THR A 205 3.64 22.38 2.45
C THR A 205 2.28 22.39 3.13
N PHE A 206 2.13 23.11 4.24
CA PHE A 206 0.85 23.22 4.95
C PHE A 206 -0.19 24.04 4.15
N THR A 207 0.23 25.13 3.50
CA THR A 207 -0.66 25.88 2.60
C THR A 207 -1.05 25.03 1.40
N GLY A 208 -0.16 24.20 0.84
CA GLY A 208 -0.47 23.29 -0.25
C GLY A 208 -1.56 22.26 0.09
N LEU A 209 -1.57 21.75 1.32
CA LEU A 209 -2.61 20.86 1.82
C LEU A 209 -3.95 21.60 1.98
N LEU A 210 -3.95 22.77 2.60
CA LEU A 210 -5.16 23.59 2.74
C LEU A 210 -5.73 24.00 1.39
N ASP A 211 -4.87 24.38 0.45
CA ASP A 211 -5.25 24.73 -0.92
C ASP A 211 -5.83 23.51 -1.68
N PHE A 212 -5.33 22.30 -1.39
CA PHE A 212 -5.90 21.07 -1.94
C PHE A 212 -7.29 20.80 -1.37
N LEU A 213 -7.44 20.87 -0.05
CA LEU A 213 -8.72 20.66 0.64
C LEU A 213 -9.75 21.75 0.34
N GLY A 214 -9.31 22.95 -0.02
CA GLY A 214 -10.15 24.07 -0.43
C GLY A 214 -10.68 24.00 -1.87
N GLN A 215 -10.27 22.98 -2.66
CA GLN A 215 -10.75 22.85 -4.04
C GLN A 215 -12.25 22.47 -4.08
N PRO A 216 -13.06 23.09 -4.95
CA PRO A 216 -14.51 22.87 -4.97
C PRO A 216 -14.95 21.44 -5.31
N ARG A 217 -14.03 20.59 -5.81
CA ARG A 217 -14.28 19.20 -6.21
C ARG A 217 -13.68 18.19 -5.28
N ILE A 218 -12.94 18.61 -4.27
CA ILE A 218 -12.11 17.72 -3.48
C ILE A 218 -12.93 16.58 -2.88
N LEU A 219 -14.10 16.87 -2.35
CA LEU A 219 -14.98 15.84 -1.77
C LEU A 219 -15.43 14.80 -2.80
N LEU A 220 -15.69 15.21 -4.05
CA LEU A 220 -16.05 14.28 -5.13
C LEU A 220 -14.87 13.38 -5.51
N ILE A 221 -13.66 13.95 -5.59
CA ILE A 221 -12.44 13.22 -5.88
C ILE A 221 -12.14 12.22 -4.76
N LEU A 222 -12.15 12.68 -3.50
CA LEU A 222 -11.90 11.83 -2.34
C LEU A 222 -12.97 10.74 -2.20
N GLY A 223 -14.26 11.06 -2.47
CA GLY A 223 -15.34 10.10 -2.47
C GLY A 223 -15.17 9.01 -3.53
N LEU A 224 -14.69 9.37 -4.73
CA LEU A 224 -14.41 8.40 -5.79
C LEU A 224 -13.26 7.46 -5.37
N VAL A 225 -12.15 8.01 -4.89
CA VAL A 225 -11.00 7.22 -4.42
C VAL A 225 -11.42 6.30 -3.27
N ALA A 226 -12.15 6.85 -2.29
CA ALA A 226 -12.62 6.11 -1.14
C ALA A 226 -13.53 4.94 -1.53
N SER A 227 -14.52 5.17 -2.39
CA SER A 227 -15.47 4.12 -2.81
C SER A 227 -14.78 2.96 -3.52
N PHE A 228 -13.73 3.24 -4.29
CA PHE A 228 -12.99 2.24 -5.03
C PHE A 228 -12.04 1.44 -4.14
N ARG A 229 -11.29 2.12 -3.27
CA ARG A 229 -10.32 1.49 -2.34
C ARG A 229 -11.02 0.70 -1.22
N MET A 230 -12.21 1.15 -0.80
CA MET A 230 -13.03 0.43 0.19
C MET A 230 -13.34 -1.00 -0.27
N LEU A 231 -13.67 -1.20 -1.54
CA LEU A 231 -13.94 -2.53 -2.10
C LEU A 231 -12.71 -3.44 -2.11
N GLU A 232 -11.54 -2.87 -2.40
CA GLU A 232 -10.29 -3.63 -2.34
C GLU A 232 -10.06 -4.20 -0.93
N GLY A 233 -10.23 -3.37 0.11
CA GLY A 233 -10.14 -3.81 1.49
C GLY A 233 -11.23 -4.82 1.85
N PHE A 234 -12.46 -4.59 1.40
CA PHE A 234 -13.60 -5.46 1.70
C PHE A 234 -13.42 -6.88 1.15
N ILE A 235 -12.96 -7.02 -0.09
CA ILE A 235 -12.84 -8.34 -0.74
C ILE A 235 -11.60 -9.09 -0.24
N ARG A 236 -10.44 -8.42 -0.14
CA ARG A 236 -9.14 -9.11 0.01
C ARG A 236 -8.65 -9.30 1.44
N SER A 237 -9.12 -8.47 2.38
CA SER A 237 -8.63 -8.58 3.77
C SER A 237 -9.03 -9.88 4.46
N LEU A 238 -10.14 -10.50 4.08
CA LEU A 238 -10.60 -11.78 4.63
C LEU A 238 -9.80 -12.99 4.16
N LEU A 239 -9.10 -12.89 3.02
CA LEU A 239 -8.52 -14.09 2.37
C LEU A 239 -7.54 -14.86 3.27
N PRO A 240 -6.60 -14.22 3.98
CA PRO A 240 -5.67 -14.96 4.84
C PRO A 240 -6.38 -15.72 5.96
N THR A 241 -7.36 -15.08 6.61
CA THR A 241 -8.14 -15.68 7.71
C THR A 241 -9.06 -16.78 7.21
N MET A 242 -9.73 -16.56 6.09
CA MET A 242 -10.62 -17.52 5.45
C MET A 242 -9.86 -18.80 5.06
N PHE A 243 -8.71 -18.67 4.42
CA PHE A 243 -7.90 -19.83 4.03
C PHE A 243 -7.36 -20.58 5.25
N LYS A 244 -7.02 -19.88 6.33
CA LYS A 244 -6.63 -20.49 7.59
C LYS A 244 -7.80 -21.28 8.21
N ASP A 245 -9.00 -20.69 8.26
CA ASP A 245 -10.20 -21.34 8.82
C ASP A 245 -10.66 -22.55 7.99
N TRP A 246 -10.37 -22.55 6.69
CA TRP A 246 -10.63 -23.70 5.82
C TRP A 246 -9.59 -24.83 5.96
N GLY A 247 -8.62 -24.67 6.87
CA GLY A 247 -7.59 -25.66 7.13
C GLY A 247 -6.42 -25.63 6.15
N MET A 248 -6.30 -24.59 5.33
CA MET A 248 -5.11 -24.44 4.49
C MET A 248 -3.89 -24.20 5.38
N GLY A 249 -2.83 -24.98 5.16
CA GLY A 249 -1.57 -24.81 5.88
C GLY A 249 -0.91 -23.46 5.59
N MET A 250 -0.07 -23.00 6.52
CA MET A 250 0.64 -21.72 6.39
C MET A 250 1.45 -21.64 5.10
N GLU A 251 2.06 -22.75 4.68
CA GLU A 251 2.79 -22.85 3.41
C GLU A 251 1.87 -22.56 2.21
N GLY A 252 0.70 -23.19 2.15
CA GLY A 252 -0.29 -22.99 1.09
C GLY A 252 -0.79 -21.54 1.03
N ILE A 253 -1.04 -20.90 2.17
CA ILE A 253 -1.41 -19.49 2.26
C ILE A 253 -0.26 -18.63 1.76
N GLY A 254 0.97 -18.93 2.18
CA GLY A 254 2.18 -18.22 1.76
C GLY A 254 2.43 -18.27 0.26
N VAL A 255 2.30 -19.45 -0.35
CA VAL A 255 2.40 -19.63 -1.81
C VAL A 255 1.30 -18.83 -2.52
N THR A 256 0.06 -19.01 -2.07
CA THR A 256 -1.12 -18.47 -2.76
C THR A 256 -1.19 -16.96 -2.68
N LEU A 257 -1.16 -16.40 -1.48
CA LEU A 257 -1.33 -14.95 -1.26
C LEU A 257 -0.01 -14.18 -1.25
N GLY A 258 1.08 -14.83 -0.84
CA GLY A 258 2.36 -14.17 -0.68
C GLY A 258 3.25 -14.21 -1.93
N VAL A 259 3.03 -15.16 -2.84
CA VAL A 259 3.84 -15.30 -4.07
C VAL A 259 2.97 -15.18 -5.31
N VAL A 260 1.98 -16.06 -5.48
CA VAL A 260 1.16 -16.11 -6.71
C VAL A 260 0.35 -14.85 -6.90
N ALA A 261 -0.27 -14.34 -5.83
CA ALA A 261 -1.11 -13.16 -5.87
C ALA A 261 -0.36 -11.89 -6.33
N PRO A 262 0.83 -11.53 -5.78
CA PRO A 262 1.63 -10.40 -6.27
C PRO A 262 2.05 -10.56 -7.74
N VAL A 263 2.45 -11.76 -8.17
CA VAL A 263 2.83 -12.02 -9.56
C VAL A 263 1.63 -11.83 -10.49
N ALA A 264 0.45 -12.33 -10.12
CA ALA A 264 -0.78 -12.13 -10.88
C ALA A 264 -1.17 -10.65 -10.95
N ALA A 265 -1.02 -9.89 -9.84
CA ALA A 265 -1.29 -8.46 -9.82
C ALA A 265 -0.36 -7.68 -10.77
N LEU A 266 0.93 -8.04 -10.84
CA LEU A 266 1.87 -7.46 -11.80
C LEU A 266 1.43 -7.74 -13.24
N GLY A 267 1.00 -8.98 -13.56
CA GLY A 267 0.44 -9.32 -14.87
C GLY A 267 -0.78 -8.46 -15.22
N GLY A 268 -1.69 -8.30 -14.30
CA GLY A 268 -2.86 -7.42 -14.44
C GLY A 268 -2.48 -5.96 -14.66
N ALA A 269 -1.50 -5.44 -13.92
CA ALA A 269 -1.00 -4.08 -14.08
C ALA A 269 -0.41 -3.84 -15.49
N MET A 270 0.33 -4.80 -16.02
CA MET A 270 0.85 -4.74 -17.40
C MET A 270 -0.28 -4.68 -18.43
N ILE A 271 -1.30 -5.53 -18.31
CA ILE A 271 -2.47 -5.53 -19.18
C ILE A 271 -3.18 -4.18 -19.14
N ALA A 272 -3.40 -3.63 -17.94
CA ALA A 272 -4.03 -2.33 -17.78
C ALA A 272 -3.22 -1.21 -18.45
N GLY A 273 -1.90 -1.21 -18.28
CA GLY A 273 -1.00 -0.25 -18.92
C GLY A 273 -1.14 -0.22 -20.44
N LEU A 274 -1.28 -1.38 -21.06
CA LEU A 274 -1.45 -1.50 -22.51
C LEU A 274 -2.84 -1.05 -23.00
N TRP A 275 -3.89 -1.39 -22.24
CA TRP A 275 -5.28 -1.16 -22.67
C TRP A 275 -5.80 0.23 -22.31
N MET A 276 -5.31 0.83 -21.23
CA MET A 276 -5.80 2.11 -20.72
C MET A 276 -5.63 3.26 -21.72
N ASN A 277 -4.57 3.23 -22.54
CA ASN A 277 -4.36 4.23 -23.59
C ASN A 277 -5.42 4.17 -24.68
N ARG A 278 -6.00 2.98 -24.94
CA ARG A 278 -7.07 2.78 -25.93
C ARG A 278 -8.46 3.05 -25.37
N LEU A 279 -8.72 2.64 -24.13
CA LEU A 279 -10.02 2.77 -23.48
C LEU A 279 -10.27 4.18 -22.91
N GLY A 280 -9.20 4.87 -22.52
CA GLY A 280 -9.29 6.11 -21.74
C GLY A 280 -9.59 5.87 -20.26
N ARG A 281 -9.40 6.90 -19.40
CA ARG A 281 -9.38 6.79 -17.93
C ARG A 281 -10.65 6.20 -17.32
N ILE A 282 -11.80 6.85 -17.58
CA ILE A 282 -13.06 6.43 -16.95
C ILE A 282 -13.57 5.07 -17.43
N LYS A 283 -13.43 4.80 -18.72
CA LYS A 283 -13.85 3.50 -19.25
C LYS A 283 -13.00 2.37 -18.70
N SER A 284 -11.67 2.58 -18.55
CA SER A 284 -10.77 1.63 -17.90
C SER A 284 -11.15 1.41 -16.44
N LEU A 285 -11.40 2.47 -15.68
CA LEU A 285 -11.78 2.38 -14.28
C LEU A 285 -13.09 1.60 -14.08
N LEU A 286 -14.12 1.90 -14.90
CA LEU A 286 -15.40 1.19 -14.84
C LEU A 286 -15.30 -0.24 -15.34
N PHE A 287 -14.59 -0.50 -16.44
CA PHE A 287 -14.42 -1.83 -16.99
C PHE A 287 -13.62 -2.74 -16.06
N PHE A 288 -12.43 -2.32 -15.62
CA PHE A 288 -11.64 -3.13 -14.69
C PHE A 288 -12.33 -3.25 -13.32
N GLY A 289 -13.01 -2.19 -12.88
CA GLY A 289 -13.83 -2.21 -11.67
C GLY A 289 -14.97 -3.21 -11.74
N SER A 290 -15.65 -3.35 -12.90
CA SER A 290 -16.73 -4.33 -13.06
C SER A 290 -16.25 -5.77 -12.97
N LEU A 291 -15.01 -6.05 -13.35
CA LEU A 291 -14.43 -7.39 -13.19
C LEU A 291 -14.31 -7.82 -11.72
N GLN A 292 -14.34 -6.89 -10.76
CA GLN A 292 -14.34 -7.26 -9.33
C GLN A 292 -15.57 -8.07 -8.91
N VAL A 293 -16.66 -8.03 -9.70
CA VAL A 293 -17.81 -8.94 -9.52
C VAL A 293 -17.37 -10.39 -9.68
N LEU A 294 -16.46 -10.66 -10.64
CA LEU A 294 -15.89 -12.01 -10.83
C LEU A 294 -15.05 -12.44 -9.63
N SER A 295 -14.29 -11.51 -9.05
CA SER A 295 -13.53 -11.77 -7.83
C SER A 295 -14.46 -12.15 -6.66
N ALA A 296 -15.46 -11.31 -6.39
CA ALA A 296 -16.42 -11.54 -5.32
C ALA A 296 -17.22 -12.85 -5.55
N GLY A 297 -17.68 -13.08 -6.79
CA GLY A 297 -18.39 -14.31 -7.18
C GLY A 297 -17.54 -15.56 -7.04
N GLY A 298 -16.27 -15.50 -7.41
CA GLY A 298 -15.33 -16.60 -7.27
C GLY A 298 -15.10 -16.98 -5.80
N TYR A 299 -14.87 -16.01 -4.92
CA TYR A 299 -14.73 -16.27 -3.48
C TYR A 299 -16.04 -16.70 -2.83
N LEU A 300 -17.18 -16.16 -3.27
CA LEU A 300 -18.50 -16.63 -2.85
C LEU A 300 -18.69 -18.11 -3.21
N PHE A 301 -18.40 -18.50 -4.45
CA PHE A 301 -18.46 -19.91 -4.88
C PHE A 301 -17.57 -20.80 -4.02
N LEU A 302 -16.32 -20.41 -3.78
CA LEU A 302 -15.41 -21.15 -2.91
C LEU A 302 -15.94 -21.25 -1.48
N SER A 303 -16.61 -20.21 -0.97
CA SER A 303 -17.15 -20.18 0.41
C SER A 303 -18.29 -21.16 0.66
N TYR A 304 -19.04 -21.54 -0.36
CA TYR A 304 -20.09 -22.57 -0.26
C TYR A 304 -19.56 -24.00 -0.33
N GLY A 305 -18.45 -24.21 -1.03
CA GLY A 305 -17.96 -25.56 -1.33
C GLY A 305 -16.90 -26.12 -0.38
N ALA A 306 -16.43 -25.33 0.60
CA ALA A 306 -15.31 -25.69 1.49
C ALA A 306 -14.10 -26.29 0.73
N PHE A 307 -13.76 -25.71 -0.42
CA PHE A 307 -12.64 -26.14 -1.27
C PHE A 307 -11.31 -25.77 -0.59
N THR A 308 -10.78 -26.68 0.21
CA THR A 308 -9.51 -26.48 0.93
C THR A 308 -8.29 -26.76 0.05
N GLN A 309 -8.49 -27.39 -1.11
CA GLN A 309 -7.39 -27.74 -2.01
C GLN A 309 -6.87 -26.49 -2.72
N ILE A 310 -5.57 -26.29 -2.66
CA ILE A 310 -4.88 -25.16 -3.30
C ILE A 310 -5.18 -25.06 -4.81
N THR A 311 -5.37 -26.20 -5.47
CA THR A 311 -5.71 -26.29 -6.90
C THR A 311 -7.05 -25.65 -7.27
N ALA A 312 -8.04 -25.66 -6.37
CA ALA A 312 -9.33 -25.01 -6.56
C ALA A 312 -9.26 -23.51 -6.26
N VAL A 313 -8.44 -23.12 -5.30
CA VAL A 313 -8.30 -21.72 -4.84
C VAL A 313 -7.44 -20.88 -5.80
N LEU A 314 -6.36 -21.44 -6.33
CA LEU A 314 -5.39 -20.72 -7.17
C LEU A 314 -6.00 -19.99 -8.37
N PRO A 315 -6.89 -20.58 -9.20
CA PRO A 315 -7.48 -19.86 -10.33
C PRO A 315 -8.24 -18.61 -9.91
N VAL A 316 -9.00 -18.68 -8.81
CA VAL A 316 -9.77 -17.56 -8.28
C VAL A 316 -8.83 -16.45 -7.79
N VAL A 317 -7.77 -16.80 -7.06
CA VAL A 317 -6.76 -15.87 -6.57
C VAL A 317 -6.01 -15.20 -7.72
N ILE A 318 -5.63 -15.96 -8.73
CA ILE A 318 -4.93 -15.41 -9.92
C ILE A 318 -5.83 -14.39 -10.63
N ILE A 319 -7.07 -14.75 -10.93
CA ILE A 319 -8.04 -13.87 -11.59
C ILE A 319 -8.28 -12.62 -10.76
N ASP A 320 -8.55 -12.76 -9.45
CA ASP A 320 -8.78 -11.64 -8.54
C ASP A 320 -7.59 -10.68 -8.49
N HIS A 321 -6.36 -11.19 -8.32
CA HIS A 321 -5.20 -10.33 -8.20
C HIS A 321 -4.78 -9.70 -9.55
N MET A 322 -5.03 -10.36 -10.67
CA MET A 322 -4.94 -9.71 -11.98
C MET A 322 -5.91 -8.53 -12.10
N ILE A 323 -7.18 -8.73 -11.70
CA ILE A 323 -8.18 -7.66 -11.65
C ILE A 323 -7.72 -6.54 -10.71
N SER A 324 -7.17 -6.90 -9.54
CA SER A 324 -6.59 -5.94 -8.59
C SER A 324 -5.50 -5.08 -9.21
N GLY A 325 -4.55 -5.70 -9.92
CA GLY A 325 -3.51 -4.97 -10.63
C GLY A 325 -4.07 -4.00 -11.66
N MET A 326 -5.06 -4.45 -12.46
CA MET A 326 -5.73 -3.59 -13.45
C MET A 326 -6.43 -2.40 -12.79
N THR A 327 -7.18 -2.64 -11.75
CA THR A 327 -7.95 -1.59 -11.04
C THR A 327 -7.04 -0.58 -10.35
N THR A 328 -5.94 -1.05 -9.76
CA THR A 328 -4.95 -0.19 -9.10
C THR A 328 -4.30 0.76 -10.10
N VAL A 329 -3.85 0.26 -11.26
CA VAL A 329 -3.25 1.11 -12.31
C VAL A 329 -4.25 2.15 -12.82
N ALA A 330 -5.52 1.76 -13.04
CA ALA A 330 -6.55 2.68 -13.49
C ALA A 330 -6.82 3.79 -12.46
N LEU A 331 -6.98 3.43 -11.19
CA LEU A 331 -7.24 4.39 -10.12
C LEU A 331 -6.05 5.35 -9.91
N PHE A 332 -4.84 4.82 -9.81
CA PHE A 332 -3.63 5.63 -9.61
C PHE A 332 -3.36 6.58 -10.76
N SER A 333 -3.66 6.16 -11.99
CA SER A 333 -3.57 7.05 -13.14
C SER A 333 -4.56 8.21 -13.05
N VAL A 334 -5.78 7.96 -12.62
CA VAL A 334 -6.79 9.01 -12.40
C VAL A 334 -6.36 9.94 -11.26
N MET A 335 -5.81 9.40 -10.16
CA MET A 335 -5.28 10.20 -9.05
C MET A 335 -4.12 11.10 -9.51
N MET A 336 -3.20 10.57 -10.33
CA MET A 336 -2.10 11.36 -10.90
C MET A 336 -2.61 12.47 -11.82
N ASP A 337 -3.63 12.18 -12.63
CA ASP A 337 -4.24 13.16 -13.53
C ASP A 337 -4.94 14.30 -12.75
N TRP A 338 -5.41 14.05 -11.54
CA TRP A 338 -6.05 15.05 -10.66
C TRP A 338 -5.09 15.76 -9.71
N SER A 339 -3.84 15.35 -9.66
CA SER A 339 -2.81 16.02 -8.87
C SER A 339 -2.29 17.25 -9.60
N ARG A 340 -2.25 18.40 -8.91
CA ARG A 340 -1.71 19.64 -9.47
C ARG A 340 -0.21 19.51 -9.72
N LYS A 341 0.28 19.97 -10.86
CA LYS A 341 1.72 19.88 -11.23
C LYS A 341 2.64 20.45 -10.13
N ARG A 342 2.28 21.60 -9.56
CA ARG A 342 3.07 22.30 -8.54
C ARG A 342 3.07 21.59 -7.17
N HIS A 343 2.00 20.89 -6.83
CA HIS A 343 1.78 20.23 -5.53
C HIS A 343 1.45 18.76 -5.68
N GLY A 344 1.88 18.13 -6.77
CA GLY A 344 1.50 16.76 -7.16
C GLY A 344 1.77 15.72 -6.07
N GLY A 345 2.88 15.83 -5.38
CA GLY A 345 3.19 14.92 -4.27
C GLY A 345 2.21 15.04 -3.11
N THR A 346 1.89 16.27 -2.68
CA THR A 346 0.92 16.52 -1.59
C THR A 346 -0.48 16.05 -1.97
N ASP A 347 -0.95 16.44 -3.16
CA ASP A 347 -2.28 16.10 -3.65
C ASP A 347 -2.47 14.57 -3.77
N TYR A 348 -1.48 13.90 -4.37
CA TYR A 348 -1.49 12.44 -4.51
C TYR A 348 -1.48 11.74 -3.14
N THR A 349 -0.60 12.16 -2.22
CA THR A 349 -0.53 11.59 -0.87
C THR A 349 -1.84 11.76 -0.09
N CYS A 350 -2.51 12.91 -0.23
CA CYS A 350 -3.82 13.11 0.42
C CYS A 350 -4.88 12.17 -0.11
N MET A 351 -4.94 11.97 -1.43
CA MET A 351 -5.86 10.99 -2.05
C MET A 351 -5.53 9.57 -1.60
N ASP A 352 -4.23 9.19 -1.54
CA ASP A 352 -3.81 7.87 -1.09
C ASP A 352 -4.16 7.63 0.39
N CYS A 353 -3.95 8.61 1.27
CA CYS A 353 -4.34 8.51 2.69
C CYS A 353 -5.84 8.23 2.86
N ILE A 354 -6.70 8.92 2.12
CA ILE A 354 -8.15 8.67 2.13
C ILE A 354 -8.46 7.28 1.56
N GLY A 355 -7.75 6.87 0.51
CA GLY A 355 -7.83 5.51 -0.04
C GLY A 355 -7.48 4.43 0.99
N VAL A 356 -6.39 4.62 1.73
CA VAL A 356 -5.98 3.72 2.81
C VAL A 356 -7.04 3.66 3.91
N PHE A 357 -7.57 4.81 4.35
CA PHE A 357 -8.65 4.85 5.35
C PHE A 357 -9.89 4.09 4.88
N ALA A 358 -10.32 4.32 3.64
CA ALA A 358 -11.47 3.62 3.07
C ALA A 358 -11.23 2.10 2.94
N MET A 359 -10.02 1.69 2.57
CA MET A 359 -9.62 0.28 2.54
C MET A 359 -9.71 -0.36 3.92
N MET A 360 -9.27 0.34 4.99
CA MET A 360 -9.41 -0.12 6.37
C MET A 360 -10.87 -0.30 6.77
N ALA A 361 -11.71 0.70 6.47
CA ALA A 361 -13.15 0.64 6.76
C ALA A 361 -13.81 -0.54 6.04
N GLY A 362 -13.46 -0.77 4.77
CA GLY A 362 -13.91 -1.93 4.00
C GLY A 362 -13.48 -3.25 4.62
N ALA A 363 -12.22 -3.35 5.03
CA ALA A 363 -11.69 -4.54 5.71
C ALA A 363 -12.46 -4.84 7.01
N SER A 364 -12.67 -3.83 7.86
CA SER A 364 -13.42 -4.01 9.11
C SER A 364 -14.86 -4.42 8.87
N ALA A 365 -15.55 -3.77 7.92
CA ALA A 365 -16.92 -4.13 7.55
C ALA A 365 -17.02 -5.57 7.05
N SER A 366 -16.04 -6.02 6.27
CA SER A 366 -15.97 -7.39 5.78
C SER A 366 -15.78 -8.43 6.89
N TYR A 367 -14.88 -8.16 7.85
CA TYR A 367 -14.68 -9.00 9.02
C TYR A 367 -15.94 -9.08 9.91
N LEU A 368 -16.61 -7.95 10.13
CA LEU A 368 -17.87 -7.92 10.90
C LEU A 368 -18.97 -8.73 10.22
N LEU A 369 -19.17 -8.55 8.91
CA LEU A 369 -20.15 -9.35 8.16
C LEU A 369 -19.81 -10.84 8.20
N ALA A 370 -18.53 -11.19 8.07
CA ALA A 370 -18.10 -12.57 8.17
C ALA A 370 -18.28 -13.16 9.59
N HIS A 371 -18.17 -12.34 10.64
CA HIS A 371 -18.46 -12.75 12.01
C HIS A 371 -19.92 -13.14 12.20
N TYR A 372 -20.86 -12.34 11.68
CA TYR A 372 -22.30 -12.56 11.87
C TYR A 372 -22.92 -13.60 10.92
N GLY A 373 -22.42 -13.74 9.70
CA GLY A 373 -23.03 -14.59 8.68
C GLY A 373 -22.06 -15.45 7.87
N GLY A 374 -20.82 -15.60 8.37
CA GLY A 374 -19.78 -16.35 7.67
C GLY A 374 -19.18 -15.63 6.46
N TYR A 375 -18.17 -16.23 5.89
CA TYR A 375 -17.48 -15.69 4.72
C TYR A 375 -18.40 -15.51 3.51
N SER A 376 -19.39 -16.43 3.34
CA SER A 376 -20.37 -16.37 2.25
C SER A 376 -21.19 -15.09 2.28
N LEU A 377 -21.67 -14.65 3.46
CA LEU A 377 -22.40 -13.39 3.59
C LEU A 377 -21.56 -12.19 3.15
N SER A 378 -20.29 -12.18 3.55
CA SER A 378 -19.38 -11.10 3.18
C SER A 378 -19.17 -11.01 1.67
N PHE A 379 -18.87 -12.11 1.00
CA PHE A 379 -18.68 -12.12 -0.45
C PHE A 379 -19.97 -11.91 -1.24
N PHE A 380 -21.12 -12.39 -0.72
CA PHE A 380 -22.42 -12.08 -1.30
C PHE A 380 -22.71 -10.57 -1.25
N ALA A 381 -22.44 -9.93 -0.11
CA ALA A 381 -22.56 -8.48 0.04
C ALA A 381 -21.58 -7.68 -0.82
N ALA A 382 -20.41 -8.24 -1.14
CA ALA A 382 -19.43 -7.59 -2.01
C ALA A 382 -19.99 -7.33 -3.42
N ILE A 383 -20.81 -8.21 -3.96
CA ILE A 383 -21.36 -8.07 -5.33
C ILE A 383 -22.20 -6.79 -5.50
N PRO A 384 -23.27 -6.54 -4.72
CA PRO A 384 -24.01 -5.30 -4.81
C PRO A 384 -23.17 -4.06 -4.43
N LEU A 385 -22.21 -4.19 -3.52
CA LEU A 385 -21.29 -3.10 -3.18
C LEU A 385 -20.39 -2.71 -4.36
N VAL A 386 -19.89 -3.67 -5.15
CA VAL A 386 -19.16 -3.38 -6.39
C VAL A 386 -20.03 -2.59 -7.35
N LEU A 387 -21.26 -3.04 -7.60
CA LEU A 387 -22.18 -2.37 -8.52
C LEU A 387 -22.52 -0.94 -8.05
N LEU A 388 -22.80 -0.78 -6.76
CA LEU A 388 -23.06 0.53 -6.16
C LEU A 388 -21.85 1.46 -6.27
N SER A 389 -20.64 0.95 -6.00
CA SER A 389 -19.41 1.72 -6.16
C SER A 389 -19.19 2.18 -7.60
N LEU A 390 -19.43 1.31 -8.59
CA LEU A 390 -19.32 1.67 -10.00
C LEU A 390 -20.30 2.75 -10.41
N LEU A 391 -21.56 2.67 -9.96
CA LEU A 391 -22.57 3.71 -10.18
C LEU A 391 -22.15 5.03 -9.53
N LEU A 392 -21.63 4.96 -8.31
CA LEU A 392 -21.13 6.14 -7.60
C LEU A 392 -19.92 6.75 -8.33
N VAL A 393 -18.94 5.93 -8.71
CA VAL A 393 -17.76 6.38 -9.47
C VAL A 393 -18.17 7.04 -10.80
N ALA A 394 -19.10 6.45 -11.55
CA ALA A 394 -19.59 7.05 -12.80
C ALA A 394 -20.25 8.41 -12.58
N ARG A 395 -21.10 8.54 -11.54
CA ARG A 395 -21.77 9.80 -11.18
C ARG A 395 -20.77 10.86 -10.69
N LEU A 396 -19.87 10.49 -9.79
CA LEU A 396 -18.86 11.40 -9.25
C LEU A 396 -17.93 11.90 -10.35
N TYR A 397 -17.46 11.02 -11.22
CA TYR A 397 -16.61 11.39 -12.35
C TYR A 397 -17.32 12.35 -13.30
N ALA A 398 -18.58 12.07 -13.66
CA ALA A 398 -19.36 12.96 -14.51
C ALA A 398 -19.58 14.34 -13.84
N SER A 399 -19.77 14.38 -12.52
CA SER A 399 -19.91 15.62 -11.75
C SER A 399 -18.61 16.41 -11.70
N ILE A 400 -17.46 15.74 -11.54
CA ILE A 400 -16.12 16.35 -11.57
C ILE A 400 -15.89 17.02 -12.95
N GLN A 401 -16.29 16.37 -14.03
CA GLN A 401 -16.11 16.91 -15.39
C GLN A 401 -16.99 18.12 -15.71
N LYS A 402 -18.19 18.21 -15.13
CA LYS A 402 -19.13 19.34 -15.36
C LYS A 402 -18.66 20.65 -14.73
N VAL A 403 -17.93 20.60 -13.62
CA VAL A 403 -17.54 21.81 -12.86
C VAL A 403 -16.42 22.59 -13.56
N GLU A 404 -15.51 21.93 -14.26
CA GLU A 404 -14.51 22.53 -15.20
C GLU A 404 -13.93 21.45 -16.11
N PRO A 405 -13.87 21.65 -17.43
CA PRO A 405 -13.12 20.75 -18.30
C PRO A 405 -11.63 20.73 -17.90
N TRP A 406 -11.12 19.56 -17.60
CA TRP A 406 -9.74 19.31 -17.14
C TRP A 406 -8.64 19.97 -17.99
N LYS A 407 -8.92 20.21 -19.27
CA LYS A 407 -7.99 20.89 -20.21
C LYS A 407 -7.66 22.33 -19.83
N ASN A 408 -8.50 23.02 -19.05
CA ASN A 408 -8.31 24.44 -18.75
C ASN A 408 -7.40 24.74 -17.56
N LEU A 409 -7.18 23.79 -16.63
CA LEU A 409 -6.25 23.97 -15.52
C LEU A 409 -4.79 23.87 -15.97
N ASN A 410 -4.50 22.99 -16.92
CA ASN A 410 -3.16 22.86 -17.49
C ASN A 410 -2.81 23.97 -18.51
N SER A 411 -3.81 24.60 -19.14
CA SER A 411 -3.59 25.70 -20.10
C SER A 411 -3.39 27.04 -19.41
N LYS A 412 -4.03 27.31 -18.26
CA LYS A 412 -3.83 28.56 -17.51
C LYS A 412 -2.44 28.65 -16.83
N GLU A 413 -1.90 27.50 -16.36
CA GLU A 413 -0.53 27.48 -15.82
C GLU A 413 0.54 27.63 -16.92
N SER A 414 0.30 27.14 -18.14
CA SER A 414 1.25 27.30 -19.25
C SER A 414 1.29 28.75 -19.81
N LEU A 415 0.25 29.53 -19.61
CA LEU A 415 0.20 30.95 -20.03
C LEU A 415 0.82 31.92 -19.01
N SER A 416 1.00 31.49 -17.76
CA SER A 416 1.67 32.29 -16.72
C SER A 416 3.19 32.12 -16.66
N GLU A 417 3.76 31.19 -17.45
CA GLU A 417 5.19 30.91 -17.52
C GLU A 417 5.91 31.53 -18.73
N THR A 418 5.23 32.35 -19.55
CA THR A 418 5.92 33.17 -20.57
C THR A 418 6.53 34.38 -19.90
N PRO A 419 7.88 34.48 -19.77
CA PRO A 419 8.53 35.69 -19.29
C PRO A 419 8.32 36.77 -20.33
N ALA A 420 7.92 37.96 -19.85
CA ALA A 420 7.87 39.21 -20.61
C ALA A 420 9.28 39.70 -20.94
#